data_ee556a71dbdea3a075abce10ff356ed1
#
_entry.id   ee556a71dbdea3a075abce10ff356ed1
#
_cell.length_a   1.000
_cell.length_b   1.000
_cell.length_c   1.000
_cell.angle_alpha   90.00
_cell.angle_beta   90.00
_cell.angle_gamma   90.00
#
_symmetry.space_group_name_H-M   'P 1'
#
loop_
_entity.id
_entity.type
_entity.pdbx_description
1 polymer ?
#
loop_
_entity_poly.entity_id
_entity_poly.type
_entity_poly.pdbx_seq_one_letter_code
_entity_poly.pdbx_strand_id
1 'polypeptide(L)'
;MTRAIALFLALLMTAVPLAGCLSDDTAGDETELNAADERIAELEAQAETDQARIAELEELWCCTMEDMVVQYEYGYDAGSEGGSGITQDDVDAAFDGGYAVGFTDSAGTSTLDTILARGSMKCGVKESQYGMGYMDAGTGVRSGLDIDYCRAIAAAIGLNPDTDVEYIPASGSDRFDKLASGTIDVLIRTTTWTTSRDADLNADFAGTNFFDGQGILVRGDAFPADLAGNSASALHNANICVGIGTTTEGNMVDWFSSRDISFTSVPVSDSAEATAKFMDGSCDAFTGDMSAMVAKKWQLDSDGSMNGVDIWIAQELLSKEPLAAVTRDYDSEWNEIVSWVWWGMITAEEMGVTSGNYADKAVGACGGSDPGMCRLLTENLGLGTTANPLSDTWMQAVLGAVGNYGEAYDRAFCAGDYDGVSGSAAMNDCLISRVGTLNALVSEGGLQYAPPMR
;
A
#
# COMPACT_ATOMS: atom_id res chain seq x y z
N MET A 1 28.85 -7.94 14.35
CA MET A 1 29.31 -9.32 14.69
C MET A 1 28.23 -10.25 15.21
N THR A 2 27.27 -9.82 16.01
CA THR A 2 26.27 -10.69 16.65
C THR A 2 25.11 -11.13 15.75
N ARG A 3 24.71 -10.37 14.73
CA ARG A 3 23.62 -10.72 13.80
C ARG A 3 24.05 -11.65 12.66
N ALA A 4 25.27 -11.50 12.14
CA ALA A 4 25.83 -12.39 11.11
C ALA A 4 26.02 -13.83 11.64
N ILE A 5 26.39 -13.99 12.90
CA ILE A 5 26.53 -15.30 13.56
C ILE A 5 25.16 -15.97 13.76
N ALA A 6 24.10 -15.19 14.02
CA ALA A 6 22.74 -15.71 14.16
C ALA A 6 22.15 -16.22 12.83
N LEU A 7 22.43 -15.54 11.71
CA LEU A 7 22.01 -16.01 10.38
C LEU A 7 22.78 -17.29 9.96
N PHE A 8 24.08 -17.37 10.26
CA PHE A 8 24.90 -18.55 9.96
C PHE A 8 24.46 -19.79 10.78
N LEU A 9 24.06 -19.58 12.04
CA LEU A 9 23.49 -20.64 12.88
C LEU A 9 22.09 -21.06 12.44
N ALA A 10 21.28 -20.17 11.91
CA ALA A 10 19.96 -20.50 11.37
C ALA A 10 20.06 -21.32 10.08
N LEU A 11 21.00 -21.00 9.18
CA LEU A 11 21.26 -21.82 7.97
C LEU A 11 21.81 -23.22 8.32
N LEU A 12 22.66 -23.34 9.34
CA LEU A 12 23.18 -24.65 9.79
C LEU A 12 22.08 -25.52 10.44
N MET A 13 21.09 -24.92 11.09
CA MET A 13 19.97 -25.67 11.70
C MET A 13 18.92 -26.16 10.71
N THR A 14 18.83 -25.57 9.52
CA THR A 14 17.93 -26.04 8.45
C THR A 14 18.53 -27.13 7.59
N ALA A 15 19.85 -27.30 7.58
CA ALA A 15 20.54 -28.35 6.82
C ALA A 15 20.64 -29.71 7.55
N VAL A 16 20.46 -29.75 8.86
CA VAL A 16 20.64 -30.96 9.67
C VAL A 16 19.44 -31.93 9.67
N PRO A 17 18.16 -31.53 9.45
CA PRO A 17 17.05 -32.49 9.43
C PRO A 17 16.95 -33.34 8.15
N LEU A 18 17.59 -32.97 7.04
CA LEU A 18 17.51 -33.71 5.78
C LEU A 18 18.42 -34.93 5.71
N ALA A 19 19.42 -35.05 6.57
CA ALA A 19 20.34 -36.17 6.61
C ALA A 19 19.86 -37.37 7.48
N GLY A 20 18.73 -37.27 8.18
CA GLY A 20 18.23 -38.25 9.15
C GLY A 20 17.09 -39.12 8.68
N CYS A 21 16.55 -38.98 7.48
CA CYS A 21 15.38 -39.74 6.98
C CYS A 21 15.70 -40.67 5.77
N LEU A 22 16.91 -41.16 5.65
CA LEU A 22 17.23 -42.23 4.69
C LEU A 22 17.49 -43.52 5.45
N SER A 23 16.39 -44.21 5.82
CA SER A 23 16.42 -45.64 6.12
C SER A 23 15.68 -46.40 5.03
N ASP A 24 16.45 -47.20 4.31
CA ASP A 24 16.13 -48.35 3.44
C ASP A 24 14.69 -48.51 2.90
N ASP A 25 14.68 -48.62 1.59
CA ASP A 25 13.70 -49.18 0.66
C ASP A 25 12.94 -48.12 -0.16
N THR A 26 13.58 -47.67 -1.21
CA THR A 26 13.10 -47.65 -2.62
C THR A 26 14.16 -46.90 -3.45
N ALA A 27 14.46 -47.39 -4.63
CA ALA A 27 15.32 -46.71 -5.60
C ALA A 27 14.73 -45.32 -5.95
N GLY A 28 15.18 -44.29 -5.23
CA GLY A 28 14.88 -42.90 -5.54
C GLY A 28 15.58 -42.55 -6.86
N ASP A 29 14.83 -41.92 -7.73
CA ASP A 29 15.24 -41.54 -9.07
C ASP A 29 16.50 -40.64 -8.97
N GLU A 30 17.61 -41.07 -9.55
CA GLU A 30 18.89 -40.33 -9.60
C GLU A 30 18.69 -38.90 -10.17
N THR A 31 17.61 -38.64 -10.89
CA THR A 31 17.21 -37.33 -11.41
C THR A 31 16.78 -36.35 -10.33
N GLU A 32 16.06 -36.78 -9.28
CA GLU A 32 15.66 -35.91 -8.17
C GLU A 32 16.85 -35.54 -7.27
N LEU A 33 17.79 -36.46 -7.08
CA LEU A 33 18.99 -36.20 -6.30
C LEU A 33 19.92 -35.19 -7.01
N ASN A 34 20.10 -35.34 -8.32
CA ASN A 34 20.88 -34.40 -9.14
C ASN A 34 20.26 -33.00 -9.18
N ALA A 35 18.93 -32.89 -9.23
CA ALA A 35 18.23 -31.59 -9.19
C ALA A 35 18.36 -30.90 -7.82
N ALA A 36 18.41 -31.68 -6.73
CA ALA A 36 18.64 -31.13 -5.39
C ALA A 36 20.10 -30.64 -5.23
N ASP A 37 21.06 -31.37 -5.76
CA ASP A 37 22.48 -30.98 -5.74
C ASP A 37 22.74 -29.73 -6.58
N GLU A 38 22.12 -29.60 -7.76
CA GLU A 38 22.20 -28.38 -8.59
C GLU A 38 21.60 -27.17 -7.84
N ARG A 39 20.48 -27.37 -7.15
CA ARG A 39 19.84 -26.28 -6.38
C ARG A 39 20.65 -25.86 -5.15
N ILE A 40 21.33 -26.79 -4.50
CA ILE A 40 22.25 -26.49 -3.39
C ILE A 40 23.42 -25.66 -3.93
N ALA A 41 24.02 -26.04 -5.05
CA ALA A 41 25.12 -25.28 -5.66
C ALA A 41 24.71 -23.86 -6.09
N GLU A 42 23.49 -23.68 -6.61
CA GLU A 42 22.95 -22.35 -6.92
C GLU A 42 22.78 -21.49 -5.67
N LEU A 43 22.25 -22.06 -4.57
CA LEU A 43 22.06 -21.34 -3.31
C LEU A 43 23.40 -20.99 -2.63
N GLU A 44 24.40 -21.85 -2.73
CA GLU A 44 25.75 -21.60 -2.23
C GLU A 44 26.42 -20.44 -3.02
N ALA A 45 26.29 -20.43 -4.34
CA ALA A 45 26.81 -19.36 -5.18
C ALA A 45 26.10 -18.01 -4.92
N GLN A 46 24.79 -18.03 -4.68
CA GLN A 46 24.03 -16.83 -4.27
C GLN A 46 24.50 -16.31 -2.91
N ALA A 47 24.70 -17.21 -1.94
CA ALA A 47 25.17 -16.84 -0.60
C ALA A 47 26.58 -16.22 -0.62
N GLU A 48 27.49 -16.69 -1.49
CA GLU A 48 28.80 -16.08 -1.69
C GLU A 48 28.69 -14.67 -2.27
N THR A 49 27.76 -14.47 -3.23
CA THR A 49 27.51 -13.16 -3.85
C THR A 49 26.95 -12.16 -2.83
N ASP A 50 25.98 -12.59 -2.03
CA ASP A 50 25.35 -11.77 -0.99
C ASP A 50 26.37 -11.42 0.12
N GLN A 51 27.25 -12.33 0.47
CA GLN A 51 28.30 -12.09 1.46
C GLN A 51 29.36 -11.10 0.96
N ALA A 52 29.70 -11.12 -0.32
CA ALA A 52 30.57 -10.12 -0.94
C ALA A 52 29.93 -8.72 -0.94
N ARG A 53 28.62 -8.66 -1.20
CA ARG A 53 27.84 -7.41 -1.18
C ARG A 53 27.70 -6.83 0.23
N ILE A 54 27.52 -7.68 1.24
CA ILE A 54 27.51 -7.28 2.65
C ILE A 54 28.86 -6.70 3.06
N ALA A 55 29.98 -7.32 2.65
CA ALA A 55 31.31 -6.81 2.95
C ALA A 55 31.58 -5.45 2.30
N GLU A 56 31.13 -5.24 1.06
CA GLU A 56 31.21 -3.95 0.36
C GLU A 56 30.40 -2.86 1.07
N LEU A 57 29.20 -3.19 1.53
CA LEU A 57 28.35 -2.26 2.29
C LEU A 57 28.89 -1.97 3.70
N GLU A 58 29.48 -2.95 4.36
CA GLU A 58 30.14 -2.77 5.66
C GLU A 58 31.39 -1.87 5.53
N GLU A 59 32.15 -1.96 4.44
CA GLU A 59 33.30 -1.10 4.16
C GLU A 59 32.87 0.35 3.91
N LEU A 60 31.78 0.57 3.14
CA LEU A 60 31.17 1.87 2.94
C LEU A 60 30.64 2.47 4.26
N TRP A 61 30.04 1.66 5.11
CA TRP A 61 29.46 2.10 6.38
C TRP A 61 30.54 2.44 7.43
N CYS A 62 31.64 1.68 7.47
CA CYS A 62 32.77 1.99 8.33
C CYS A 62 33.43 3.33 7.99
N CYS A 63 33.60 3.65 6.71
CA CYS A 63 34.20 4.91 6.29
C CYS A 63 33.34 6.12 6.69
N THR A 64 32.02 6.03 6.57
CA THR A 64 31.10 7.12 6.96
C THR A 64 30.99 7.33 8.47
N MET A 65 31.11 6.28 9.28
CA MET A 65 31.08 6.39 10.74
C MET A 65 32.42 6.94 11.31
N GLU A 66 33.56 6.53 10.77
CA GLU A 66 34.86 7.07 11.18
C GLU A 66 35.00 8.55 10.81
N ASP A 67 34.53 8.97 9.64
CA ASP A 67 34.53 10.36 9.23
C ASP A 67 33.63 11.25 10.12
N MET A 68 32.47 10.75 10.56
CA MET A 68 31.61 11.47 11.52
C MET A 68 32.20 11.58 12.91
N VAL A 69 32.86 10.54 13.42
CA VAL A 69 33.50 10.56 14.72
C VAL A 69 34.71 11.52 14.72
N VAL A 70 35.50 11.53 13.65
CA VAL A 70 36.63 12.45 13.49
C VAL A 70 36.17 13.91 13.44
N GLN A 71 35.06 14.22 12.76
CA GLN A 71 34.52 15.58 12.74
C GLN A 71 33.89 15.99 14.06
N TYR A 72 33.28 15.07 14.80
CA TYR A 72 32.77 15.33 16.14
C TYR A 72 33.89 15.59 17.15
N GLU A 73 34.97 14.79 17.13
CA GLU A 73 36.16 14.98 17.99
C GLU A 73 36.90 16.28 17.63
N TYR A 74 37.02 16.63 16.34
CA TYR A 74 37.64 17.88 15.89
C TYR A 74 36.86 19.14 16.33
N GLY A 75 35.54 19.07 16.32
CA GLY A 75 34.64 20.13 16.81
C GLY A 75 34.68 20.25 18.33
N TYR A 76 34.82 19.14 19.05
CA TYR A 76 34.88 19.11 20.50
C TYR A 76 36.25 19.60 21.04
N ASP A 77 37.38 19.21 20.42
CA ASP A 77 38.71 19.66 20.78
C ASP A 77 38.93 21.14 20.45
N ALA A 78 38.41 21.63 19.33
CA ALA A 78 38.50 23.05 18.99
C ALA A 78 37.68 23.95 19.93
N GLY A 79 36.60 23.43 20.53
CA GLY A 79 35.79 24.14 21.54
C GLY A 79 36.38 24.11 22.96
N SER A 80 37.32 23.17 23.26
CA SER A 80 37.89 22.99 24.59
C SER A 80 39.19 23.78 24.82
N GLU A 81 39.90 24.20 23.75
CA GLU A 81 41.07 25.08 23.85
C GLU A 81 40.64 26.55 23.72
N GLY A 82 40.28 27.14 24.86
CA GLY A 82 39.76 28.47 25.02
C GLY A 82 40.50 29.58 24.28
N GLY A 83 39.86 30.14 23.27
CA GLY A 83 40.31 31.30 22.55
C GLY A 83 39.23 31.91 21.68
N SER A 84 38.47 32.82 22.26
CA SER A 84 37.76 33.98 21.67
C SER A 84 37.43 33.92 20.16
N GLY A 85 36.21 33.71 19.79
CA GLY A 85 35.68 34.17 18.53
C GLY A 85 34.64 33.30 17.82
N ILE A 86 34.34 32.11 18.31
CA ILE A 86 33.23 31.31 17.73
C ILE A 86 31.93 31.81 18.38
N THR A 87 31.06 32.38 17.58
CA THR A 87 29.74 32.82 18.00
C THR A 87 28.73 31.67 17.88
N GLN A 88 27.58 31.79 18.55
CA GLN A 88 26.47 30.84 18.39
C GLN A 88 26.05 30.74 16.90
N ASP A 89 26.12 31.87 16.19
CA ASP A 89 25.82 31.93 14.75
C ASP A 89 26.80 31.07 13.90
N ASP A 90 28.11 30.98 14.33
CA ASP A 90 29.07 30.13 13.64
C ASP A 90 28.83 28.64 13.93
N VAL A 91 28.33 28.30 15.11
CA VAL A 91 27.92 26.93 15.47
C VAL A 91 26.66 26.54 14.71
N ASP A 92 25.68 27.44 14.65
CA ASP A 92 24.43 27.21 13.94
C ASP A 92 24.70 27.11 12.43
N ALA A 93 25.57 27.96 11.85
CA ALA A 93 25.97 27.85 10.46
C ALA A 93 26.75 26.58 10.12
N ALA A 94 27.59 26.09 11.02
CA ALA A 94 28.31 24.82 10.86
C ALA A 94 27.36 23.63 11.00
N PHE A 95 26.38 23.72 11.90
CA PHE A 95 25.35 22.69 12.09
C PHE A 95 24.42 22.64 10.87
N ASP A 96 23.94 23.77 10.41
CA ASP A 96 23.10 23.87 9.21
C ASP A 96 23.86 23.41 7.95
N GLY A 97 25.14 23.78 7.82
CA GLY A 97 26.00 23.34 6.73
C GLY A 97 26.28 21.83 6.80
N GLY A 98 26.56 21.28 7.97
CA GLY A 98 26.76 19.83 8.18
C GLY A 98 25.49 19.03 7.99
N TYR A 99 24.36 19.57 8.46
CA TYR A 99 23.04 18.98 8.25
C TYR A 99 22.66 18.99 6.77
N ALA A 100 22.86 20.10 6.05
CA ALA A 100 22.58 20.19 4.64
C ALA A 100 23.44 19.26 3.77
N VAL A 101 24.75 19.15 4.08
CA VAL A 101 25.65 18.22 3.36
C VAL A 101 25.33 16.76 3.69
N GLY A 102 25.08 16.41 4.96
CA GLY A 102 24.68 15.06 5.36
C GLY A 102 23.34 14.64 4.76
N PHE A 103 22.43 15.58 4.58
CA PHE A 103 21.12 15.33 3.96
C PHE A 103 21.25 15.14 2.43
N THR A 104 22.14 15.90 1.75
CA THR A 104 22.33 15.76 0.30
C THR A 104 23.11 14.52 -0.09
N ASP A 105 24.02 14.03 0.75
CA ASP A 105 24.82 12.83 0.48
C ASP A 105 24.08 11.50 0.81
N SER A 106 23.09 11.55 1.71
CA SER A 106 22.25 10.39 2.08
C SER A 106 20.91 10.33 1.33
N ALA A 107 20.44 11.46 0.76
CA ALA A 107 19.23 11.50 -0.03
C ALA A 107 19.54 11.07 -1.47
N GLY A 108 19.14 9.87 -1.85
CA GLY A 108 18.96 9.52 -3.27
C GLY A 108 18.07 10.58 -3.94
N THR A 109 18.08 10.65 -5.27
CA THR A 109 17.23 11.59 -6.02
C THR A 109 15.78 11.44 -5.56
N SER A 110 15.15 12.54 -5.11
CA SER A 110 13.75 12.54 -4.66
C SER A 110 12.84 11.89 -5.69
N THR A 111 11.87 11.13 -5.24
CA THR A 111 10.86 10.53 -6.13
C THR A 111 10.09 11.60 -6.88
N LEU A 112 9.73 12.71 -6.24
CA LEU A 112 9.09 13.87 -6.90
C LEU A 112 9.95 14.40 -8.04
N ASP A 113 11.23 14.67 -7.79
CA ASP A 113 12.14 15.20 -8.81
C ASP A 113 12.31 14.22 -9.97
N THR A 114 12.37 12.94 -9.70
CA THR A 114 12.42 11.87 -10.71
C THR A 114 11.16 11.83 -11.56
N ILE A 115 9.98 11.93 -10.95
CA ILE A 115 8.68 11.97 -11.63
C ILE A 115 8.60 13.19 -12.56
N LEU A 116 8.94 14.37 -12.05
CA LEU A 116 8.86 15.62 -12.82
C LEU A 116 9.87 15.64 -13.96
N ALA A 117 11.09 15.14 -13.75
CA ALA A 117 12.10 15.01 -14.82
C ALA A 117 11.65 14.03 -15.91
N ARG A 118 10.93 12.98 -15.56
CA ARG A 118 10.36 11.99 -16.50
C ARG A 118 9.09 12.51 -17.20
N GLY A 119 8.34 13.39 -16.55
CA GLY A 119 7.06 13.92 -17.03
C GLY A 119 5.88 12.96 -16.89
N SER A 120 6.03 11.87 -16.12
CA SER A 120 4.95 10.91 -15.82
C SER A 120 5.14 10.29 -14.45
N MET A 121 4.03 9.94 -13.77
CA MET A 121 4.03 9.22 -12.49
C MET A 121 3.64 7.76 -12.71
N LYS A 122 4.41 6.84 -12.13
CA LYS A 122 4.15 5.40 -12.17
C LYS A 122 3.41 4.97 -10.91
N CYS A 123 2.12 4.68 -11.05
CA CYS A 123 1.28 4.23 -9.96
C CYS A 123 1.07 2.72 -10.01
N GLY A 124 1.48 2.01 -8.96
CA GLY A 124 1.24 0.57 -8.78
C GLY A 124 -0.20 0.31 -8.33
N VAL A 125 -0.99 -0.39 -9.15
CA VAL A 125 -2.43 -0.53 -8.94
C VAL A 125 -2.92 -1.96 -9.06
N LYS A 126 -4.13 -2.20 -8.57
CA LYS A 126 -4.95 -3.37 -8.85
C LYS A 126 -5.85 -3.09 -10.07
N GLU A 127 -6.26 -4.15 -10.80
CA GLU A 127 -7.08 -4.00 -12.00
C GLU A 127 -8.38 -4.83 -11.95
N SER A 128 -8.60 -5.57 -10.87
CA SER A 128 -9.66 -6.59 -10.80
C SER A 128 -10.71 -6.36 -9.70
N GLN A 129 -10.71 -5.19 -9.05
CA GLN A 129 -11.62 -4.91 -7.94
C GLN A 129 -12.46 -3.67 -8.19
N TYR A 130 -13.75 -3.86 -8.48
CA TYR A 130 -14.70 -2.76 -8.57
C TYR A 130 -14.71 -1.88 -7.32
N GLY A 131 -14.80 -0.59 -7.53
CA GLY A 131 -14.80 0.40 -6.46
C GLY A 131 -13.43 0.81 -5.93
N MET A 132 -12.39 -0.03 -6.06
CA MET A 132 -11.02 0.29 -5.62
C MET A 132 -10.09 0.49 -6.82
N GLY A 133 -9.59 -0.58 -7.43
CA GLY A 133 -8.76 -0.57 -8.61
C GLY A 133 -9.31 -1.53 -9.65
N TYR A 134 -9.98 -0.99 -10.67
CA TYR A 134 -10.60 -1.76 -11.72
C TYR A 134 -10.21 -1.24 -13.11
N MET A 135 -9.99 -2.15 -14.04
CA MET A 135 -9.82 -1.85 -15.46
C MET A 135 -10.87 -2.61 -16.26
N ASP A 136 -11.67 -1.90 -17.01
CA ASP A 136 -12.59 -2.50 -17.96
C ASP A 136 -11.82 -3.10 -19.14
N ALA A 137 -11.91 -4.41 -19.30
CA ALA A 137 -11.15 -5.14 -20.31
C ALA A 137 -11.56 -4.80 -21.76
N GLY A 138 -12.78 -4.30 -21.98
CA GLY A 138 -13.28 -3.94 -23.30
C GLY A 138 -12.84 -2.56 -23.76
N THR A 139 -12.75 -1.61 -22.83
CA THR A 139 -12.45 -0.21 -23.11
C THR A 139 -11.06 0.21 -22.67
N GLY A 140 -10.43 -0.53 -21.75
CA GLY A 140 -9.17 -0.16 -21.11
C GLY A 140 -9.31 0.98 -20.07
N VAL A 141 -10.54 1.42 -19.80
CA VAL A 141 -10.79 2.50 -18.83
C VAL A 141 -10.60 1.98 -17.42
N ARG A 142 -9.87 2.76 -16.62
CA ARG A 142 -9.64 2.49 -15.19
C ARG A 142 -10.55 3.33 -14.33
N SER A 143 -11.01 2.76 -13.21
CA SER A 143 -11.90 3.43 -12.26
C SER A 143 -11.69 2.91 -10.85
N GLY A 144 -12.18 3.65 -9.86
CA GLY A 144 -12.18 3.32 -8.45
C GLY A 144 -11.36 4.28 -7.59
N LEU A 145 -11.49 4.14 -6.28
CA LEU A 145 -10.93 5.05 -5.29
C LEU A 145 -9.39 5.10 -5.34
N ASP A 146 -8.74 3.95 -5.52
CA ASP A 146 -7.29 3.86 -5.69
C ASP A 146 -6.81 4.57 -6.97
N ILE A 147 -7.58 4.45 -8.06
CA ILE A 147 -7.29 5.12 -9.33
C ILE A 147 -7.45 6.65 -9.20
N ASP A 148 -8.50 7.09 -8.54
CA ASP A 148 -8.70 8.52 -8.28
C ASP A 148 -7.62 9.08 -7.34
N TYR A 149 -7.12 8.29 -6.40
CA TYR A 149 -6.00 8.72 -5.56
C TYR A 149 -4.71 8.89 -6.38
N CYS A 150 -4.38 7.97 -7.31
CA CYS A 150 -3.26 8.17 -8.26
C CYS A 150 -3.45 9.47 -9.07
N ARG A 151 -4.67 9.73 -9.59
CA ARG A 151 -4.99 10.94 -10.35
C ARG A 151 -4.89 12.22 -9.51
N ALA A 152 -5.31 12.14 -8.25
CA ALA A 152 -5.20 13.24 -7.29
C ALA A 152 -3.74 13.65 -7.05
N ILE A 153 -2.86 12.66 -6.82
CA ILE A 153 -1.42 12.91 -6.62
C ILE A 153 -0.80 13.52 -7.89
N ALA A 154 -1.10 12.95 -9.06
CA ALA A 154 -0.60 13.51 -10.33
C ALA A 154 -1.02 14.97 -10.53
N ALA A 155 -2.28 15.30 -10.25
CA ALA A 155 -2.78 16.68 -10.33
C ALA A 155 -2.07 17.59 -9.30
N ALA A 156 -1.83 17.12 -8.08
CA ALA A 156 -1.16 17.90 -7.03
C ALA A 156 0.25 18.33 -7.41
N ILE A 157 1.00 17.44 -8.08
CA ILE A 157 2.38 17.69 -8.53
C ILE A 157 2.47 18.38 -9.92
N GLY A 158 1.33 18.78 -10.48
CA GLY A 158 1.27 19.55 -11.73
C GLY A 158 1.30 18.70 -13.02
N LEU A 159 1.12 17.39 -12.92
CA LEU A 159 0.96 16.49 -14.07
C LEU A 159 -0.51 16.45 -14.53
N ASN A 160 -0.73 16.07 -15.79
CA ASN A 160 -2.07 15.79 -16.28
C ASN A 160 -2.58 14.44 -15.74
N PRO A 161 -3.62 14.42 -14.89
CA PRO A 161 -4.09 13.19 -14.23
C PRO A 161 -4.68 12.16 -15.21
N ASP A 162 -5.00 12.54 -16.44
CA ASP A 162 -5.60 11.65 -17.43
C ASP A 162 -4.57 11.05 -18.41
N THR A 163 -3.41 11.69 -18.59
CA THR A 163 -2.40 11.28 -19.60
C THR A 163 -1.04 10.95 -19.01
N ASP A 164 -0.67 11.54 -17.88
CA ASP A 164 0.68 11.46 -17.34
C ASP A 164 0.79 10.48 -16.15
N VAL A 165 -0.25 9.68 -15.91
CA VAL A 165 -0.22 8.56 -14.96
C VAL A 165 -0.02 7.25 -15.72
N GLU A 166 1.11 6.59 -15.46
CA GLU A 166 1.38 5.26 -15.94
C GLU A 166 0.93 4.25 -14.88
N TYR A 167 -0.14 3.53 -15.16
CA TYR A 167 -0.66 2.52 -14.24
C TYR A 167 0.05 1.18 -14.45
N ILE A 168 0.70 0.69 -13.41
CA ILE A 168 1.47 -0.56 -13.43
C ILE A 168 0.75 -1.59 -12.55
N PRO A 169 0.28 -2.70 -13.13
CA PRO A 169 -0.30 -3.77 -12.34
C PRO A 169 0.69 -4.29 -11.29
N ALA A 170 0.25 -4.37 -10.04
CA ALA A 170 1.05 -4.84 -8.92
C ALA A 170 0.32 -5.97 -8.20
N SER A 171 0.90 -7.17 -8.17
CA SER A 171 0.32 -8.35 -7.52
C SER A 171 0.53 -8.37 -6.02
N GLY A 172 -0.05 -9.35 -5.32
CA GLY A 172 0.21 -9.58 -3.89
C GLY A 172 1.68 -9.86 -3.59
N SER A 173 2.36 -10.56 -4.49
CA SER A 173 3.72 -11.06 -4.30
C SER A 173 4.82 -10.12 -4.80
N ASP A 174 4.55 -9.22 -5.77
CA ASP A 174 5.60 -8.42 -6.41
C ASP A 174 5.53 -6.90 -6.13
N ARG A 175 4.47 -6.44 -5.48
CA ARG A 175 4.21 -5.00 -5.29
C ARG A 175 5.29 -4.26 -4.52
N PHE A 176 5.85 -4.87 -3.48
CA PHE A 176 6.91 -4.25 -2.67
C PHE A 176 8.25 -4.25 -3.41
N ASP A 177 8.57 -5.30 -4.15
CA ASP A 177 9.76 -5.34 -5.01
C ASP A 177 9.69 -4.29 -6.12
N LYS A 178 8.51 -4.09 -6.71
CA LYS A 178 8.29 -3.01 -7.70
C LYS A 178 8.46 -1.62 -7.09
N LEU A 179 8.02 -1.44 -5.85
CA LEU A 179 8.20 -0.18 -5.12
C LEU A 179 9.67 0.05 -4.79
N ALA A 180 10.34 -0.93 -4.17
CA ALA A 180 11.74 -0.86 -3.77
C ALA A 180 12.68 -0.63 -4.96
N SER A 181 12.43 -1.30 -6.09
CA SER A 181 13.22 -1.13 -7.32
C SER A 181 12.97 0.16 -8.10
N GLY A 182 11.99 0.98 -7.71
CA GLY A 182 11.59 2.17 -8.49
C GLY A 182 10.85 1.85 -9.80
N THR A 183 10.38 0.61 -9.98
CA THR A 183 9.48 0.24 -11.07
C THR A 183 8.16 1.00 -10.96
N ILE A 184 7.73 1.31 -9.74
CA ILE A 184 6.62 2.21 -9.42
C ILE A 184 7.10 3.31 -8.46
N ASP A 185 6.49 4.48 -8.53
CA ASP A 185 6.79 5.63 -7.69
C ASP A 185 5.96 5.62 -6.40
N VAL A 186 4.74 5.13 -6.50
CA VAL A 186 3.78 4.97 -5.39
C VAL A 186 2.96 3.71 -5.62
N LEU A 187 2.62 3.04 -4.52
CA LEU A 187 1.77 1.84 -4.53
C LEU A 187 0.42 2.17 -3.91
N ILE A 188 -0.65 2.12 -4.71
CA ILE A 188 -2.03 2.35 -4.27
C ILE A 188 -2.89 1.20 -4.79
N ARG A 189 -2.98 0.13 -3.99
CA ARG A 189 -3.63 -1.12 -4.43
C ARG A 189 -4.14 -1.95 -3.26
N THR A 190 -5.04 -1.43 -2.43
CA THR A 190 -5.58 -2.15 -1.27
C THR A 190 -4.47 -2.81 -0.43
N THR A 191 -3.46 -2.02 -0.03
CA THR A 191 -2.31 -2.52 0.71
C THR A 191 -2.49 -2.27 2.20
N THR A 192 -2.63 -3.35 2.97
CA THR A 192 -2.81 -3.28 4.42
C THR A 192 -1.53 -2.80 5.10
N TRP A 193 -1.65 -1.78 5.93
CA TRP A 193 -0.58 -1.29 6.78
C TRP A 193 -0.35 -2.28 7.93
N THR A 194 0.83 -2.87 7.98
CA THR A 194 1.24 -3.77 9.06
C THR A 194 2.66 -3.42 9.51
N THR A 195 2.97 -3.73 10.77
CA THR A 195 4.30 -3.47 11.34
C THR A 195 5.42 -4.13 10.54
N SER A 196 5.23 -5.37 10.05
CA SER A 196 6.26 -6.05 9.27
C SER A 196 6.49 -5.40 7.90
N ARG A 197 5.44 -4.93 7.24
CA ARG A 197 5.57 -4.25 5.95
C ARG A 197 6.22 -2.89 6.10
N ASP A 198 5.86 -2.16 7.14
CA ASP A 198 6.37 -0.85 7.46
C ASP A 198 7.85 -0.90 7.90
N ALA A 199 8.20 -1.88 8.73
CA ALA A 199 9.53 -1.98 9.32
C ALA A 199 10.56 -2.77 8.48
N ASP A 200 10.12 -3.72 7.65
CA ASP A 200 11.03 -4.69 7.02
C ASP A 200 11.11 -4.60 5.49
N LEU A 201 10.20 -3.85 4.82
CA LEU A 201 10.10 -3.89 3.35
C LEU A 201 10.55 -2.61 2.64
N ASN A 202 11.31 -1.74 3.29
CA ASN A 202 11.70 -0.41 2.76
C ASN A 202 10.48 0.37 2.24
N ALA A 203 9.41 0.35 3.00
CA ALA A 203 8.11 0.89 2.64
C ALA A 203 7.56 1.78 3.75
N ASP A 204 7.15 2.98 3.39
CA ASP A 204 6.55 3.97 4.29
C ASP A 204 5.09 4.19 3.91
N PHE A 205 4.18 4.13 4.89
CA PHE A 205 2.75 4.22 4.66
C PHE A 205 2.24 5.66 4.81
N ALA A 206 1.56 6.15 3.79
CA ALA A 206 1.09 7.54 3.67
C ALA A 206 -0.33 7.76 4.25
N GLY A 207 -0.60 7.16 5.41
CA GLY A 207 -1.89 7.25 6.08
C GLY A 207 -2.96 6.32 5.48
N THR A 208 -3.95 5.96 6.30
CA THR A 208 -5.02 5.04 5.90
C THR A 208 -6.02 5.73 4.98
N ASN A 209 -6.17 5.21 3.75
CA ASN A 209 -7.16 5.71 2.79
C ASN A 209 -8.47 4.92 2.78
N PHE A 210 -8.48 3.67 3.28
CA PHE A 210 -9.69 2.87 3.40
C PHE A 210 -9.59 1.91 4.58
N PHE A 211 -10.61 1.88 5.43
CA PHE A 211 -10.72 0.93 6.56
C PHE A 211 -11.50 -0.28 6.12
N ASP A 212 -10.82 -1.41 5.99
CA ASP A 212 -11.39 -2.68 5.57
C ASP A 212 -11.22 -3.76 6.66
N GLY A 213 -11.68 -4.93 6.36
CA GLY A 213 -11.47 -6.18 7.09
C GLY A 213 -11.37 -7.33 6.12
N GLN A 214 -10.93 -8.50 6.59
CA GLN A 214 -10.93 -9.70 5.77
C GLN A 214 -12.30 -10.37 5.81
N GLY A 215 -12.87 -10.64 4.63
CA GLY A 215 -14.11 -11.36 4.42
C GLY A 215 -13.91 -12.73 3.75
N ILE A 216 -14.96 -13.54 3.74
CA ILE A 216 -15.01 -14.80 3.02
C ILE A 216 -16.29 -14.86 2.19
N LEU A 217 -16.13 -15.08 0.89
CA LEU A 217 -17.19 -15.39 -0.07
C LEU A 217 -17.31 -16.92 -0.19
N VAL A 218 -18.51 -17.47 -0.04
CA VAL A 218 -18.78 -18.91 0.10
C VAL A 218 -19.75 -19.41 -0.95
N ARG A 219 -19.51 -20.60 -1.45
CA ARG A 219 -20.42 -21.33 -2.34
C ARG A 219 -21.54 -21.98 -1.55
N GLY A 220 -22.78 -21.67 -1.91
CA GLY A 220 -23.98 -22.21 -1.24
C GLY A 220 -24.28 -23.67 -1.55
N ASP A 221 -23.74 -24.25 -2.64
CA ASP A 221 -23.88 -25.66 -2.94
C ASP A 221 -22.97 -26.56 -2.08
N ALA A 222 -21.80 -26.02 -1.63
CA ALA A 222 -20.92 -26.70 -0.69
C ALA A 222 -21.33 -26.43 0.78
N PHE A 223 -21.64 -25.17 1.09
CA PHE A 223 -22.04 -24.71 2.43
C PHE A 223 -23.30 -23.83 2.32
N PRO A 224 -24.51 -24.41 2.40
CA PRO A 224 -25.76 -23.66 2.35
C PRO A 224 -25.86 -22.59 3.46
N ALA A 225 -26.20 -21.37 3.11
CA ALA A 225 -26.22 -20.21 4.00
C ALA A 225 -27.13 -20.40 5.23
N ASP A 226 -28.28 -20.99 5.06
CA ASP A 226 -29.25 -21.30 6.12
C ASP A 226 -28.73 -22.33 7.13
N LEU A 227 -27.97 -23.32 6.68
CA LEU A 227 -27.36 -24.33 7.54
C LEU A 227 -26.08 -23.80 8.20
N ALA A 228 -25.32 -22.96 7.51
CA ALA A 228 -24.11 -22.34 8.02
C ALA A 228 -24.38 -21.15 8.95
N GLY A 229 -25.61 -20.64 8.99
CA GLY A 229 -25.98 -19.44 9.75
C GLY A 229 -25.23 -18.18 9.25
N ASN A 230 -24.82 -18.15 8.00
CA ASN A 230 -23.95 -17.13 7.40
C ASN A 230 -22.63 -16.92 8.16
N SER A 231 -22.10 -17.95 8.81
CA SER A 231 -20.90 -17.89 9.66
C SER A 231 -19.73 -18.65 9.03
N ALA A 232 -18.55 -18.03 9.02
CA ALA A 232 -17.29 -18.67 8.64
C ALA A 232 -16.94 -19.86 9.57
N SER A 233 -17.49 -19.88 10.79
CA SER A 233 -17.29 -21.01 11.73
C SER A 233 -17.90 -22.34 11.24
N ALA A 234 -18.76 -22.32 10.26
CA ALA A 234 -19.34 -23.53 9.65
C ALA A 234 -18.46 -24.18 8.58
N LEU A 235 -17.36 -23.54 8.17
CA LEU A 235 -16.52 -23.94 7.03
C LEU A 235 -15.51 -25.05 7.38
N HIS A 236 -15.94 -26.07 8.13
CA HIS A 236 -15.10 -27.23 8.43
C HIS A 236 -14.76 -28.02 7.17
N ASN A 237 -13.47 -28.29 6.97
CA ASN A 237 -12.90 -29.03 5.83
C ASN A 237 -13.10 -28.33 4.47
N ALA A 238 -13.42 -27.04 4.46
CA ALA A 238 -13.55 -26.27 3.23
C ALA A 238 -12.19 -26.10 2.54
N ASN A 239 -12.20 -26.11 1.21
CA ASN A 239 -11.10 -25.66 0.37
C ASN A 239 -11.25 -24.17 0.19
N ILE A 240 -10.32 -23.36 0.72
CA ILE A 240 -10.42 -21.89 0.71
C ILE A 240 -9.34 -21.31 -0.16
N CYS A 241 -9.73 -20.67 -1.27
CA CYS A 241 -8.83 -19.91 -2.14
C CYS A 241 -8.34 -18.65 -1.42
N VAL A 242 -7.02 -18.41 -1.45
CA VAL A 242 -6.37 -17.24 -0.83
C VAL A 242 -5.18 -16.78 -1.64
N GLY A 243 -5.01 -15.46 -1.79
CA GLY A 243 -3.88 -14.86 -2.52
C GLY A 243 -2.56 -15.04 -1.76
N ILE A 244 -1.52 -15.55 -2.42
CA ILE A 244 -0.18 -15.68 -1.85
C ILE A 244 0.46 -14.31 -1.58
N GLY A 245 1.30 -14.22 -0.54
CA GLY A 245 2.00 -12.99 -0.16
C GLY A 245 1.08 -11.89 0.40
N THR A 246 -0.09 -12.27 0.89
CA THR A 246 -1.06 -11.33 1.47
C THR A 246 -1.20 -11.51 2.98
N THR A 247 -1.66 -10.46 3.69
CA THR A 247 -2.07 -10.57 5.11
C THR A 247 -3.19 -11.59 5.28
N THR A 248 -4.05 -11.69 4.27
CA THR A 248 -5.22 -12.58 4.23
C THR A 248 -4.86 -14.03 4.45
N GLU A 249 -3.71 -14.49 3.91
CA GLU A 249 -3.24 -15.86 4.06
C GLU A 249 -2.93 -16.20 5.54
N GLY A 250 -2.12 -15.35 6.19
CA GLY A 250 -1.79 -15.54 7.62
C GLY A 250 -3.01 -15.39 8.52
N ASN A 251 -3.83 -14.36 8.32
CA ASN A 251 -5.03 -14.11 9.11
C ASN A 251 -6.03 -15.29 9.02
N MET A 252 -6.20 -15.88 7.83
CA MET A 252 -7.04 -17.06 7.64
C MET A 252 -6.56 -18.21 8.51
N VAL A 253 -5.26 -18.52 8.47
CA VAL A 253 -4.68 -19.59 9.28
C VAL A 253 -4.92 -19.33 10.76
N ASP A 254 -4.63 -18.14 11.23
CA ASP A 254 -4.80 -17.77 12.66
C ASP A 254 -6.27 -17.85 13.10
N TRP A 255 -7.18 -17.32 12.28
CA TRP A 255 -8.59 -17.27 12.63
C TRP A 255 -9.23 -18.65 12.74
N PHE A 256 -8.96 -19.53 11.76
CA PHE A 256 -9.51 -20.89 11.73
C PHE A 256 -8.84 -21.79 12.78
N SER A 257 -7.50 -21.74 12.90
CA SER A 257 -6.76 -22.56 13.87
C SER A 257 -7.10 -22.19 15.31
N SER A 258 -7.29 -20.92 15.63
CA SER A 258 -7.68 -20.49 16.99
C SER A 258 -9.08 -20.96 17.41
N ARG A 259 -9.88 -21.48 16.47
CA ARG A 259 -11.24 -21.97 16.68
C ARG A 259 -11.39 -23.48 16.45
N ASP A 260 -10.27 -24.18 16.27
CA ASP A 260 -10.23 -25.63 15.96
C ASP A 260 -11.06 -26.00 14.71
N ILE A 261 -11.09 -25.11 13.71
CA ILE A 261 -11.78 -25.33 12.44
C ILE A 261 -10.77 -25.81 11.42
N SER A 262 -10.92 -27.07 10.97
CA SER A 262 -10.08 -27.62 9.90
C SER A 262 -10.46 -27.05 8.53
N PHE A 263 -9.48 -26.72 7.70
CA PHE A 263 -9.67 -26.25 6.33
C PHE A 263 -8.45 -26.64 5.49
N THR A 264 -8.58 -26.50 4.16
CA THR A 264 -7.47 -26.64 3.22
C THR A 264 -7.23 -25.28 2.56
N SER A 265 -6.03 -24.70 2.73
CA SER A 265 -5.61 -23.51 1.99
C SER A 265 -5.33 -23.88 0.54
N VAL A 266 -5.90 -23.13 -0.40
CA VAL A 266 -5.65 -23.21 -1.84
C VAL A 266 -5.01 -21.91 -2.30
N PRO A 267 -3.66 -21.81 -2.30
CA PRO A 267 -2.96 -20.62 -2.72
C PRO A 267 -3.22 -20.30 -4.19
N VAL A 268 -3.40 -19.02 -4.50
CA VAL A 268 -3.60 -18.49 -5.86
C VAL A 268 -2.71 -17.28 -6.10
N SER A 269 -2.28 -17.12 -7.34
CA SER A 269 -1.41 -16.02 -7.73
C SER A 269 -2.14 -14.66 -7.79
N ASP A 270 -3.41 -14.68 -8.18
CA ASP A 270 -4.22 -13.49 -8.34
C ASP A 270 -5.74 -13.74 -8.19
N SER A 271 -6.51 -12.66 -8.30
CA SER A 271 -7.96 -12.72 -8.18
C SER A 271 -8.66 -13.42 -9.37
N ALA A 272 -8.03 -13.49 -10.53
CA ALA A 272 -8.60 -14.16 -11.69
C ALA A 272 -8.54 -15.68 -11.51
N GLU A 273 -7.38 -16.20 -11.07
CA GLU A 273 -7.22 -17.60 -10.72
C GLU A 273 -8.16 -18.01 -9.56
N ALA A 274 -8.23 -17.17 -8.50
CA ALA A 274 -9.17 -17.40 -7.41
C ALA A 274 -10.62 -17.51 -7.90
N THR A 275 -11.03 -16.57 -8.76
CA THR A 275 -12.37 -16.54 -9.33
C THR A 275 -12.65 -17.79 -10.17
N ALA A 276 -11.73 -18.21 -11.01
CA ALA A 276 -11.89 -19.42 -11.84
C ALA A 276 -12.06 -20.68 -10.97
N LYS A 277 -11.21 -20.87 -9.96
CA LYS A 277 -11.30 -22.00 -9.01
C LYS A 277 -12.55 -21.96 -8.14
N PHE A 278 -13.02 -20.76 -7.79
CA PHE A 278 -14.28 -20.59 -7.06
C PHE A 278 -15.49 -20.93 -7.93
N MET A 279 -15.49 -20.54 -9.21
CA MET A 279 -16.57 -20.83 -10.14
C MET A 279 -16.67 -22.32 -10.50
N ASP A 280 -15.55 -23.00 -10.69
CA ASP A 280 -15.52 -24.43 -11.06
C ASP A 280 -15.68 -25.38 -9.88
N GLY A 281 -15.67 -24.86 -8.63
CA GLY A 281 -15.82 -25.64 -7.40
C GLY A 281 -14.53 -26.28 -6.87
N SER A 282 -13.36 -25.92 -7.42
CA SER A 282 -12.07 -26.29 -6.84
C SER A 282 -11.83 -25.61 -5.48
N CYS A 283 -12.46 -24.46 -5.25
CA CYS A 283 -12.57 -23.82 -3.94
C CYS A 283 -14.04 -23.71 -3.53
N ASP A 284 -14.33 -24.11 -2.29
CA ASP A 284 -15.63 -23.95 -1.65
C ASP A 284 -15.87 -22.51 -1.17
N ALA A 285 -14.77 -21.82 -0.88
CA ALA A 285 -14.78 -20.43 -0.45
C ALA A 285 -13.57 -19.66 -1.03
N PHE A 286 -13.70 -18.34 -1.08
CA PHE A 286 -12.65 -17.41 -1.48
C PHE A 286 -12.54 -16.31 -0.43
N THR A 287 -11.33 -16.06 0.08
CA THR A 287 -11.08 -15.03 1.09
C THR A 287 -10.18 -13.92 0.59
N GLY A 288 -10.47 -12.70 1.03
CA GLY A 288 -9.77 -11.46 0.70
C GLY A 288 -10.34 -10.30 1.49
N ASP A 289 -9.96 -9.07 1.15
CA ASP A 289 -10.57 -7.88 1.70
C ASP A 289 -12.10 -7.94 1.58
N MET A 290 -12.84 -7.52 2.60
CA MET A 290 -14.31 -7.53 2.57
C MET A 290 -14.84 -6.72 1.38
N SER A 291 -14.24 -5.57 1.09
CA SER A 291 -14.58 -4.77 -0.08
C SER A 291 -14.41 -5.55 -1.39
N ALA A 292 -13.36 -6.38 -1.49
CA ALA A 292 -13.14 -7.25 -2.64
C ALA A 292 -14.18 -8.37 -2.71
N MET A 293 -14.57 -8.96 -1.59
CA MET A 293 -15.59 -10.01 -1.55
C MET A 293 -16.97 -9.49 -1.92
N VAL A 294 -17.33 -8.30 -1.46
CA VAL A 294 -18.57 -7.61 -1.85
C VAL A 294 -18.60 -7.32 -3.36
N ALA A 295 -17.52 -6.74 -3.88
CA ALA A 295 -17.39 -6.45 -5.31
C ALA A 295 -17.45 -7.74 -6.17
N LYS A 296 -16.77 -8.79 -5.73
CA LYS A 296 -16.77 -10.08 -6.43
C LYS A 296 -18.14 -10.75 -6.42
N LYS A 297 -18.82 -10.73 -5.27
CA LYS A 297 -20.19 -11.24 -5.17
C LYS A 297 -21.12 -10.51 -6.13
N TRP A 298 -21.10 -9.16 -6.09
CA TRP A 298 -21.89 -8.34 -7.00
C TRP A 298 -21.61 -8.69 -8.48
N GLN A 299 -20.34 -8.83 -8.85
CA GLN A 299 -19.94 -9.18 -10.21
C GLN A 299 -20.51 -10.54 -10.64
N LEU A 300 -20.28 -11.59 -9.84
CA LEU A 300 -20.71 -12.96 -10.14
C LEU A 300 -22.23 -13.12 -10.18
N ASP A 301 -22.96 -12.38 -9.33
CA ASP A 301 -24.42 -12.35 -9.33
C ASP A 301 -24.94 -11.63 -10.59
N SER A 302 -24.30 -10.51 -10.97
CA SER A 302 -24.76 -9.68 -12.10
C SER A 302 -24.54 -10.34 -13.46
N ASP A 303 -23.43 -11.04 -13.65
CA ASP A 303 -23.10 -11.71 -14.92
C ASP A 303 -23.63 -13.14 -15.01
N GLY A 304 -24.19 -13.68 -13.91
CA GLY A 304 -24.74 -15.04 -13.85
C GLY A 304 -23.70 -16.15 -13.97
N SER A 305 -22.41 -15.85 -13.77
CA SER A 305 -21.29 -16.79 -13.96
C SER A 305 -21.34 -18.00 -13.05
N MET A 306 -22.06 -17.90 -11.92
CA MET A 306 -22.22 -19.02 -10.97
C MET A 306 -23.21 -20.10 -11.42
N ASN A 307 -23.85 -19.95 -12.59
CA ASN A 307 -24.77 -20.95 -13.18
C ASN A 307 -25.88 -21.42 -12.22
N GLY A 308 -26.41 -20.53 -11.40
CA GLY A 308 -27.48 -20.79 -10.44
C GLY A 308 -27.01 -21.34 -9.08
N VAL A 309 -25.72 -21.37 -8.83
CA VAL A 309 -25.17 -21.60 -7.48
C VAL A 309 -25.29 -20.31 -6.68
N ASP A 310 -26.01 -20.35 -5.57
CA ASP A 310 -26.06 -19.24 -4.62
C ASP A 310 -24.69 -19.01 -3.97
N ILE A 311 -24.33 -17.75 -3.78
CA ILE A 311 -23.11 -17.36 -3.08
C ILE A 311 -23.43 -16.35 -1.97
N TRP A 312 -22.72 -16.45 -0.87
CA TRP A 312 -22.95 -15.61 0.31
C TRP A 312 -21.62 -15.20 0.94
N ILE A 313 -21.63 -14.08 1.69
CA ILE A 313 -20.47 -13.59 2.43
C ILE A 313 -20.68 -13.88 3.91
N ALA A 314 -19.64 -14.41 4.57
CA ALA A 314 -19.65 -14.63 6.00
C ALA A 314 -19.80 -13.30 6.76
N GLN A 315 -20.56 -13.32 7.86
CA GLN A 315 -20.85 -12.13 8.64
C GLN A 315 -19.66 -11.66 9.49
N GLU A 316 -18.68 -12.52 9.73
CA GLU A 316 -17.49 -12.20 10.50
C GLU A 316 -16.46 -11.47 9.65
N LEU A 317 -15.77 -10.50 10.24
CA LEU A 317 -14.49 -10.02 9.78
C LEU A 317 -13.38 -10.81 10.47
N LEU A 318 -12.49 -11.42 9.68
CA LEU A 318 -11.41 -12.25 10.20
C LEU A 318 -10.25 -11.42 10.74
N SER A 319 -10.10 -10.19 10.24
CA SER A 319 -9.03 -9.28 10.62
C SER A 319 -9.45 -7.81 10.47
N LYS A 320 -8.52 -6.92 10.82
CA LYS A 320 -8.55 -5.48 10.49
C LYS A 320 -7.57 -5.25 9.34
N GLU A 321 -8.03 -4.58 8.30
CA GLU A 321 -7.24 -4.26 7.13
C GLU A 321 -7.28 -2.73 6.89
N PRO A 322 -6.43 -1.94 7.60
CA PRO A 322 -6.27 -0.52 7.28
C PRO A 322 -5.46 -0.41 5.99
N LEU A 323 -6.13 -0.07 4.90
CA LEU A 323 -5.51 0.05 3.58
C LEU A 323 -4.91 1.45 3.42
N ALA A 324 -3.70 1.52 2.85
CA ALA A 324 -3.01 2.78 2.69
C ALA A 324 -2.19 2.81 1.39
N ALA A 325 -1.90 4.02 0.91
CA ALA A 325 -0.88 4.25 -0.10
C ALA A 325 0.50 4.03 0.52
N VAL A 326 1.46 3.57 -0.30
CA VAL A 326 2.81 3.23 0.17
C VAL A 326 3.85 3.88 -0.74
N THR A 327 4.85 4.49 -0.14
CA THR A 327 6.03 5.05 -0.79
C THR A 327 7.29 4.28 -0.38
N ARG A 328 8.43 4.57 -0.99
CA ARG A 328 9.71 4.05 -0.51
C ARG A 328 10.12 4.73 0.79
N ASP A 329 10.79 4.01 1.67
CA ASP A 329 11.49 4.58 2.82
C ASP A 329 12.49 5.67 2.41
N TYR A 330 12.82 6.54 3.35
CA TYR A 330 13.82 7.60 3.21
C TYR A 330 13.49 8.69 2.17
N ASP A 331 12.22 8.82 1.80
CA ASP A 331 11.71 9.89 0.91
C ASP A 331 10.49 10.57 1.55
N SER A 332 10.75 11.27 2.67
CA SER A 332 9.70 11.89 3.48
C SER A 332 8.92 12.95 2.71
N GLU A 333 9.59 13.74 1.85
CA GLU A 333 8.90 14.76 1.04
C GLU A 333 7.88 14.12 0.09
N TRP A 334 8.20 12.97 -0.50
CA TRP A 334 7.26 12.25 -1.35
C TRP A 334 6.11 11.63 -0.54
N ASN A 335 6.43 11.01 0.60
CA ASN A 335 5.41 10.43 1.50
C ASN A 335 4.46 11.52 2.01
N GLU A 336 4.97 12.70 2.39
CA GLU A 336 4.17 13.84 2.82
C GLU A 336 3.22 14.32 1.72
N ILE A 337 3.68 14.46 0.48
CA ILE A 337 2.80 14.83 -0.64
C ILE A 337 1.67 13.82 -0.81
N VAL A 338 1.99 12.53 -0.84
CA VAL A 338 1.00 11.46 -0.97
C VAL A 338 -0.02 11.55 0.17
N SER A 339 0.44 11.65 1.41
CA SER A 339 -0.43 11.76 2.60
C SER A 339 -1.32 13.01 2.56
N TRP A 340 -0.72 14.18 2.30
CA TRP A 340 -1.46 15.44 2.34
C TRP A 340 -2.44 15.61 1.18
N VAL A 341 -2.24 14.93 0.06
CA VAL A 341 -3.26 14.87 -0.99
C VAL A 341 -4.53 14.20 -0.47
N TRP A 342 -4.40 13.06 0.21
CA TRP A 342 -5.56 12.38 0.79
C TRP A 342 -6.22 13.19 1.90
N TRP A 343 -5.45 13.71 2.84
CA TRP A 343 -5.95 14.56 3.92
C TRP A 343 -6.53 15.88 3.43
N GLY A 344 -5.99 16.41 2.35
CA GLY A 344 -6.55 17.59 1.68
C GLY A 344 -7.93 17.33 1.10
N MET A 345 -8.15 16.16 0.49
CA MET A 345 -9.47 15.75 0.00
C MET A 345 -10.49 15.58 1.13
N ILE A 346 -10.08 15.03 2.27
CA ILE A 346 -10.91 14.92 3.48
C ILE A 346 -11.23 16.32 4.03
N THR A 347 -10.22 17.18 4.19
CA THR A 347 -10.38 18.56 4.67
C THR A 347 -11.31 19.37 3.75
N ALA A 348 -11.20 19.18 2.45
CA ALA A 348 -12.09 19.84 1.48
C ALA A 348 -13.55 19.42 1.69
N GLU A 349 -13.83 18.16 1.93
CA GLU A 349 -15.18 17.68 2.25
C GLU A 349 -15.70 18.27 3.56
N GLU A 350 -14.89 18.25 4.64
CA GLU A 350 -15.25 18.84 5.95
C GLU A 350 -15.58 20.33 5.84
N MET A 351 -14.92 21.04 4.92
CA MET A 351 -15.15 22.48 4.65
C MET A 351 -16.22 22.72 3.58
N GLY A 352 -16.86 21.70 3.05
CA GLY A 352 -17.86 21.79 2.00
C GLY A 352 -17.29 22.31 0.67
N VAL A 353 -16.01 22.05 0.39
CA VAL A 353 -15.36 22.40 -0.88
C VAL A 353 -15.48 21.20 -1.82
N THR A 354 -15.96 21.43 -3.03
CA THR A 354 -16.24 20.39 -4.04
C THR A 354 -15.59 20.74 -5.37
N SER A 355 -15.58 19.77 -6.30
CA SER A 355 -15.16 19.98 -7.68
C SER A 355 -15.98 21.10 -8.39
N GLY A 356 -17.22 21.30 -7.96
CA GLY A 356 -18.11 22.31 -8.54
C GLY A 356 -17.98 23.71 -7.94
N ASN A 357 -17.30 23.89 -6.78
CA ASN A 357 -17.27 25.20 -6.09
C ASN A 357 -15.88 25.67 -5.64
N TYR A 358 -14.81 24.85 -5.76
CA TYR A 358 -13.48 25.20 -5.26
C TYR A 358 -12.94 26.50 -5.87
N ALA A 359 -13.17 26.73 -7.15
CA ALA A 359 -12.69 27.92 -7.85
C ALA A 359 -13.32 29.20 -7.31
N ASP A 360 -14.64 29.19 -7.06
CA ASP A 360 -15.35 30.32 -6.47
C ASP A 360 -14.91 30.57 -5.02
N LYS A 361 -14.71 29.48 -4.25
CA LYS A 361 -14.25 29.55 -2.85
C LYS A 361 -12.81 30.03 -2.71
N ALA A 362 -11.97 29.77 -3.71
CA ALA A 362 -10.58 30.25 -3.73
C ALA A 362 -10.52 31.79 -3.90
N VAL A 363 -11.50 32.40 -4.59
CA VAL A 363 -11.53 33.83 -4.79
C VAL A 363 -11.74 34.57 -3.47
N GLY A 364 -10.71 35.27 -3.02
CA GLY A 364 -10.75 36.04 -1.77
C GLY A 364 -10.65 35.18 -0.50
N ALA A 365 -10.28 33.94 -0.59
CA ALA A 365 -10.14 33.01 0.56
C ALA A 365 -9.24 33.59 1.66
N CYS A 366 -8.09 34.17 1.30
CA CYS A 366 -7.13 34.76 2.25
C CYS A 366 -7.57 36.08 2.88
N GLY A 367 -8.62 36.70 2.39
CA GLY A 367 -9.25 37.88 3.00
C GLY A 367 -10.52 37.58 3.75
N GLY A 368 -10.96 36.33 3.78
CA GLY A 368 -12.17 35.88 4.40
C GLY A 368 -12.08 35.63 5.90
N SER A 369 -13.19 35.24 6.51
CA SER A 369 -13.28 34.91 7.94
C SER A 369 -12.74 33.52 8.29
N ASP A 370 -12.44 32.70 7.28
CA ASP A 370 -11.93 31.33 7.45
C ASP A 370 -10.48 31.20 6.94
N PRO A 371 -9.47 31.30 7.82
CA PRO A 371 -8.08 31.10 7.41
C PRO A 371 -7.77 29.71 6.91
N GLY A 372 -8.57 28.68 7.27
CA GLY A 372 -8.44 27.33 6.78
C GLY A 372 -8.69 27.23 5.28
N MET A 373 -9.65 28.01 4.76
CA MET A 373 -9.96 28.07 3.33
C MET A 373 -8.79 28.64 2.51
N CYS A 374 -8.11 29.69 3.05
CA CYS A 374 -6.90 30.22 2.43
C CYS A 374 -5.82 29.15 2.32
N ARG A 375 -5.47 28.52 3.42
CA ARG A 375 -4.44 27.45 3.45
C ARG A 375 -4.78 26.29 2.51
N LEU A 376 -6.02 25.80 2.55
CA LEU A 376 -6.44 24.69 1.69
C LEU A 376 -6.32 25.01 0.20
N LEU A 377 -6.71 26.22 -0.20
CA LEU A 377 -6.90 26.52 -1.63
C LEU A 377 -5.79 27.37 -2.25
N THR A 378 -4.93 28.03 -1.46
CA THR A 378 -4.01 29.05 -1.99
C THR A 378 -2.62 29.03 -1.36
N GLU A 379 -2.25 27.97 -0.65
CA GLU A 379 -0.93 27.84 -0.04
C GLU A 379 -0.38 26.43 -0.25
N ASN A 380 0.92 26.30 -0.55
CA ASN A 380 1.56 24.98 -0.67
C ASN A 380 1.99 24.38 0.68
N LEU A 381 2.01 25.20 1.73
CA LEU A 381 2.33 24.79 3.12
C LEU A 381 3.70 24.11 3.28
N GLY A 382 4.63 24.38 2.37
CA GLY A 382 5.98 23.79 2.38
C GLY A 382 6.09 22.43 1.71
N LEU A 383 5.02 21.91 1.09
CA LEU A 383 5.05 20.64 0.38
C LEU A 383 5.89 20.71 -0.90
N GLY A 384 6.57 19.63 -1.21
CA GLY A 384 7.48 19.49 -2.33
C GLY A 384 8.94 19.53 -1.91
N THR A 385 9.85 19.42 -2.88
CA THR A 385 11.29 19.59 -2.65
C THR A 385 11.70 21.05 -2.78
N THR A 386 12.91 21.36 -2.32
CA THR A 386 13.47 22.71 -2.54
C THR A 386 13.58 23.07 -4.03
N ALA A 387 13.85 22.08 -4.89
CA ALA A 387 13.94 22.27 -6.33
C ALA A 387 12.56 22.35 -7.00
N ASN A 388 11.61 21.63 -6.47
CA ASN A 388 10.25 21.50 -7.02
C ASN A 388 9.19 21.64 -5.91
N PRO A 389 9.00 22.85 -5.34
CA PRO A 389 7.89 23.07 -4.40
C PRO A 389 6.56 22.90 -5.13
N LEU A 390 5.54 22.38 -4.46
CA LEU A 390 4.20 22.33 -5.03
C LEU A 390 3.68 23.75 -5.34
N SER A 391 2.78 23.83 -6.31
CA SER A 391 2.06 25.09 -6.57
C SER A 391 1.21 25.49 -5.37
N ASP A 392 1.08 26.77 -5.07
CA ASP A 392 0.14 27.27 -4.06
C ASP A 392 -1.33 26.90 -4.35
N THR A 393 -1.61 26.46 -5.56
CA THR A 393 -2.95 26.02 -5.99
C THR A 393 -3.06 24.49 -6.19
N TRP A 394 -2.13 23.73 -5.61
CA TRP A 394 -2.08 22.27 -5.78
C TRP A 394 -3.40 21.59 -5.41
N MET A 395 -4.04 22.02 -4.32
CA MET A 395 -5.31 21.44 -3.91
C MET A 395 -6.47 21.79 -4.85
N GLN A 396 -6.43 22.96 -5.50
CA GLN A 396 -7.40 23.28 -6.55
C GLN A 396 -7.25 22.35 -7.76
N ALA A 397 -6.02 21.97 -8.12
CA ALA A 397 -5.78 21.00 -9.18
C ALA A 397 -6.33 19.63 -8.81
N VAL A 398 -6.15 19.17 -7.57
CA VAL A 398 -6.74 17.91 -7.04
C VAL A 398 -8.26 17.95 -7.13
N LEU A 399 -8.89 19.01 -6.62
CA LEU A 399 -10.35 19.15 -6.61
C LEU A 399 -10.93 19.23 -8.02
N GLY A 400 -10.22 19.87 -8.94
CA GLY A 400 -10.60 19.91 -10.35
C GLY A 400 -10.50 18.55 -11.05
N ALA A 401 -9.56 17.71 -10.65
CA ALA A 401 -9.33 16.41 -11.25
C ALA A 401 -10.25 15.30 -10.73
N VAL A 402 -10.43 15.25 -9.40
CA VAL A 402 -11.12 14.12 -8.75
C VAL A 402 -12.19 14.55 -7.73
N GLY A 403 -12.26 15.83 -7.39
CA GLY A 403 -13.14 16.32 -6.32
C GLY A 403 -12.58 16.06 -4.92
N ASN A 404 -13.43 16.20 -3.90
CA ASN A 404 -13.11 15.89 -2.52
C ASN A 404 -13.27 14.39 -2.23
N TYR A 405 -13.00 13.96 -0.98
CA TYR A 405 -13.08 12.55 -0.59
C TYR A 405 -14.46 11.95 -0.85
N GLY A 406 -15.55 12.65 -0.49
CA GLY A 406 -16.91 12.17 -0.71
C GLY A 406 -17.25 12.00 -2.18
N GLU A 407 -16.86 12.96 -3.03
CA GLU A 407 -17.07 12.88 -4.48
C GLU A 407 -16.30 11.70 -5.11
N ALA A 408 -15.04 11.47 -4.69
CA ALA A 408 -14.25 10.33 -5.15
C ALA A 408 -14.85 8.99 -4.66
N TYR A 409 -15.29 8.94 -3.41
CA TYR A 409 -15.92 7.74 -2.84
C TYR A 409 -17.23 7.40 -3.55
N ASP A 410 -18.10 8.38 -3.75
CA ASP A 410 -19.40 8.20 -4.41
C ASP A 410 -19.21 7.74 -5.86
N ARG A 411 -18.29 8.35 -6.57
CA ARG A 411 -17.95 7.94 -7.94
C ARG A 411 -17.42 6.51 -8.00
N ALA A 412 -16.66 6.09 -6.96
CA ALA A 412 -16.07 4.77 -6.91
C ALA A 412 -17.08 3.66 -6.55
N PHE A 413 -18.00 3.94 -5.62
CA PHE A 413 -18.83 2.90 -5.02
C PHE A 413 -20.33 3.08 -5.19
N CYS A 414 -20.81 4.23 -5.67
CA CYS A 414 -22.24 4.58 -5.70
C CYS A 414 -22.68 4.98 -7.10
N ALA A 415 -23.74 4.34 -7.57
CA ALA A 415 -24.45 4.70 -8.80
C ALA A 415 -25.92 4.32 -8.66
N GLY A 416 -26.79 4.85 -9.52
CA GLY A 416 -28.22 4.46 -9.52
C GLY A 416 -28.42 2.96 -9.71
N ASP A 417 -27.74 2.42 -10.71
CA ASP A 417 -27.48 0.97 -10.87
C ASP A 417 -25.98 0.85 -10.91
N TYR A 418 -25.32 0.35 -9.85
CA TYR A 418 -23.87 0.28 -9.81
C TYR A 418 -23.32 -0.51 -10.99
N ASP A 419 -22.53 0.15 -11.83
CA ASP A 419 -21.95 -0.41 -13.06
C ASP A 419 -20.44 -0.65 -12.98
N GLY A 420 -19.82 -0.29 -11.82
CA GLY A 420 -18.40 -0.46 -11.57
C GLY A 420 -17.52 0.62 -12.21
N VAL A 421 -18.08 1.61 -12.90
CA VAL A 421 -17.29 2.58 -13.67
C VAL A 421 -17.30 3.97 -13.05
N SER A 422 -18.47 4.49 -12.68
CA SER A 422 -18.58 5.81 -12.05
C SER A 422 -19.87 5.92 -11.26
N GLY A 423 -19.81 6.58 -10.10
CA GLY A 423 -20.96 6.86 -9.27
C GLY A 423 -21.68 8.13 -9.67
N SER A 424 -22.99 8.14 -9.48
CA SER A 424 -23.77 9.36 -9.39
C SER A 424 -24.16 9.53 -7.94
N ALA A 425 -24.04 10.59 -7.31
CA ALA A 425 -24.19 10.93 -5.89
C ALA A 425 -25.42 10.34 -5.11
N ALA A 426 -26.00 9.24 -5.52
CA ALA A 426 -27.09 8.58 -4.81
C ALA A 426 -26.52 7.56 -3.82
N MET A 427 -26.18 8.02 -2.63
CA MET A 427 -25.60 7.21 -1.54
C MET A 427 -26.38 5.96 -1.16
N ASN A 428 -27.66 5.87 -1.53
CA ASN A 428 -28.52 4.70 -1.23
C ASN A 428 -28.26 3.52 -2.18
N ASP A 429 -27.63 3.76 -3.31
CA ASP A 429 -27.37 2.77 -4.36
C ASP A 429 -25.87 2.42 -4.42
N CYS A 430 -25.20 2.47 -3.28
CA CYS A 430 -23.79 2.16 -3.17
C CYS A 430 -23.54 0.66 -3.05
N LEU A 431 -22.56 0.15 -3.79
CA LEU A 431 -22.00 -1.18 -3.57
C LEU A 431 -21.46 -1.31 -2.15
N ILE A 432 -20.75 -0.29 -1.68
CA ILE A 432 -20.29 -0.13 -0.32
C ILE A 432 -20.61 1.31 0.12
N SER A 433 -21.62 1.46 0.98
CA SER A 433 -21.91 2.77 1.59
C SER A 433 -20.86 3.10 2.65
N ARG A 434 -20.41 4.35 2.72
CA ARG A 434 -19.57 4.82 3.83
C ARG A 434 -20.38 5.22 5.06
N VAL A 435 -21.67 5.50 4.91
CA VAL A 435 -22.54 5.91 6.00
C VAL A 435 -22.65 4.82 7.07
N GLY A 436 -22.29 5.18 8.31
CA GLY A 436 -22.30 4.24 9.43
C GLY A 436 -21.15 3.23 9.44
N THR A 437 -20.14 3.42 8.58
CA THR A 437 -18.92 2.61 8.55
C THR A 437 -17.70 3.39 9.01
N LEU A 438 -16.56 2.70 9.16
CA LEU A 438 -15.28 3.35 9.50
C LEU A 438 -14.79 4.30 8.40
N ASN A 439 -15.30 4.19 7.17
CA ASN A 439 -14.95 5.04 6.03
C ASN A 439 -15.72 6.37 5.96
N ALA A 440 -16.67 6.59 6.87
CA ALA A 440 -17.27 7.90 7.06
C ALA A 440 -16.29 8.90 7.73
N LEU A 441 -16.55 10.19 7.60
CA LEU A 441 -15.80 11.22 8.33
C LEU A 441 -15.96 11.05 9.85
N VAL A 442 -14.98 11.50 10.62
CA VAL A 442 -15.07 11.50 12.10
C VAL A 442 -16.30 12.26 12.60
N SER A 443 -16.67 13.36 11.97
CA SER A 443 -17.90 14.12 12.26
C SER A 443 -19.18 13.30 12.05
N GLU A 444 -19.13 12.23 11.28
CA GLU A 444 -20.23 11.31 10.98
C GLU A 444 -20.11 9.97 11.73
N GLY A 445 -19.10 9.84 12.61
CA GLY A 445 -18.86 8.65 13.42
C GLY A 445 -17.92 7.61 12.81
N GLY A 446 -17.25 7.92 11.72
CA GLY A 446 -16.22 7.09 11.09
C GLY A 446 -14.81 7.38 11.60
N LEU A 447 -13.79 6.98 10.83
CA LEU A 447 -12.38 7.16 11.15
C LEU A 447 -11.60 7.97 10.09
N GLN A 448 -12.25 8.44 9.03
CA GLN A 448 -11.58 9.33 8.07
C GLN A 448 -11.40 10.70 8.73
N TYR A 449 -10.14 11.01 9.02
CA TYR A 449 -9.71 12.18 9.78
C TYR A 449 -8.44 12.77 9.19
N ALA A 450 -8.48 14.07 8.91
CA ALA A 450 -7.32 14.80 8.42
C ALA A 450 -6.64 15.59 9.55
N PRO A 451 -5.30 15.57 9.66
CA PRO A 451 -4.58 16.51 10.51
C PRO A 451 -4.82 17.95 10.05
N PRO A 452 -4.76 18.95 10.95
CA PRO A 452 -5.02 20.33 10.57
C PRO A 452 -3.93 20.88 9.63
N MET A 453 -4.34 21.42 8.51
CA MET A 453 -3.47 22.14 7.55
C MET A 453 -3.05 23.50 8.13
N ARG A 454 -1.78 23.64 8.53
CA ARG A 454 -1.25 24.87 9.16
C ARG A 454 0.20 25.13 8.74
#